data_46846b0957bb4adccba97ae7e3e09e4b
#
_entry.id   46846b0957bb4adccba97ae7e3e09e4b
#
_cell.length_a   1.000
_cell.length_b   1.000
_cell.length_c   1.000
_cell.angle_alpha   90.00
_cell.angle_beta   90.00
_cell.angle_gamma   90.00
#
_symmetry.space_group_name_H-M   'P 1'
#
loop_
_entity.id
_entity.type
_entity.pdbx_description
1 polymer ?
#
loop_
_entity_poly.entity_id
_entity_poly.type
_entity_poly.pdbx_seq_one_letter_code
_entity_poly.pdbx_strand_id
1 'polypeptide(L)'
;MKPEKLRLGAHEWKILWEEVPKKMLEEFDLEEASGLFHDPNGVVYVVPEYSTQRQKVTLLHEAIHAIALCHGLDLKEIEVEALGNALYDFIMQNPEIISWIREP
;
A
#
# COMPACT_ATOMS: atom_id res chain seq x y z
N MET A 1 5.29 -5.57 15.44
CA MET A 1 6.30 -4.72 14.79
C MET A 1 5.86 -4.36 13.38
N LYS A 2 5.88 -3.08 13.05
CA LYS A 2 5.45 -2.61 11.73
C LYS A 2 6.57 -2.77 10.69
N PRO A 3 6.23 -3.19 9.46
CA PRO A 3 7.23 -3.31 8.41
C PRO A 3 7.80 -1.93 8.01
N GLU A 4 9.05 -1.94 7.57
CA GLU A 4 9.74 -0.70 7.19
C GLU A 4 9.97 -0.57 5.70
N LYS A 5 9.80 -1.65 4.95
CA LYS A 5 10.08 -1.67 3.51
C LYS A 5 9.02 -2.44 2.75
N LEU A 6 8.68 -1.92 1.57
CA LEU A 6 7.85 -2.60 0.58
C LEU A 6 8.75 -3.01 -0.56
N ARG A 7 8.77 -4.31 -0.88
CA ARG A 7 9.60 -4.85 -1.95
C ARG A 7 8.77 -5.55 -3.02
N LEU A 8 9.10 -5.28 -4.28
CA LEU A 8 8.50 -5.94 -5.43
C LEU A 8 9.61 -6.21 -6.46
N GLY A 9 9.99 -7.49 -6.62
CA GLY A 9 11.10 -7.83 -7.50
C GLY A 9 12.37 -7.12 -7.06
N ALA A 10 12.95 -6.34 -7.96
CA ALA A 10 14.17 -5.56 -7.68
C ALA A 10 13.88 -4.18 -7.07
N HIS A 11 12.61 -3.82 -6.90
CA HIS A 11 12.23 -2.50 -6.40
C HIS A 11 11.99 -2.51 -4.89
N GLU A 12 12.33 -1.41 -4.26
CA GLU A 12 12.15 -1.24 -2.83
C GLU A 12 11.73 0.19 -2.52
N TRP A 13 10.73 0.33 -1.65
CA TRP A 13 10.27 1.62 -1.16
C TRP A 13 10.28 1.59 0.36
N LYS A 14 10.62 2.72 0.97
CA LYS A 14 10.61 2.87 2.42
C LYS A 14 9.17 3.16 2.87
N ILE A 15 8.71 2.45 3.90
CA ILE A 15 7.40 2.70 4.50
C ILE A 15 7.57 3.71 5.63
N LEU A 16 6.84 4.82 5.54
CA LEU A 16 6.84 5.86 6.56
C LEU A 16 5.49 5.87 7.27
N TRP A 17 5.52 5.56 8.56
CA TRP A 17 4.33 5.50 9.42
C TRP A 17 4.09 6.88 10.02
N GLU A 18 3.66 7.81 9.17
CA GLU A 18 3.46 9.21 9.53
C GLU A 18 2.43 9.84 8.60
N GLU A 19 1.98 11.05 8.94
CA GLU A 19 1.04 11.77 8.08
C GLU A 19 1.66 12.07 6.72
N VAL A 20 0.81 12.07 5.69
CA VAL A 20 1.24 12.49 4.35
C VAL A 20 1.53 13.99 4.40
N PRO A 21 2.73 14.42 3.97
CA PRO A 21 3.05 15.85 3.97
C PRO A 21 2.04 16.69 3.16
N LYS A 22 1.70 17.85 3.69
CA LYS A 22 0.74 18.75 3.07
C LYS A 22 1.10 19.06 1.61
N LYS A 23 2.38 19.25 1.34
CA LYS A 23 2.88 19.52 0.00
C LYS A 23 2.53 18.37 -0.98
N MET A 24 2.60 17.13 -0.53
CA MET A 24 2.24 15.98 -1.36
C MET A 24 0.73 15.87 -1.54
N LEU A 25 -0.05 16.19 -0.52
CA LEU A 25 -1.51 16.24 -0.65
C LEU A 25 -1.91 17.26 -1.72
N GLU A 26 -1.27 18.41 -1.73
CA GLU A 26 -1.50 19.46 -2.74
C GLU A 26 -1.12 18.98 -4.14
N GLU A 27 0.01 18.28 -4.26
CA GLU A 27 0.50 17.75 -5.54
C GLU A 27 -0.51 16.80 -6.18
N PHE A 28 -1.20 15.99 -5.38
CA PHE A 28 -2.20 15.02 -5.85
C PHE A 28 -3.63 15.53 -5.73
N ASP A 29 -3.81 16.82 -5.41
CA ASP A 29 -5.13 17.46 -5.27
C ASP A 29 -6.02 16.71 -4.27
N LEU A 30 -5.45 16.39 -3.11
CA LEU A 30 -6.13 15.69 -2.03
C LEU A 30 -6.26 16.59 -0.81
N GLU A 31 -7.40 16.52 -0.11
CA GLU A 31 -7.59 17.21 1.17
C GLU A 31 -6.94 16.41 2.29
N GLU A 32 -7.12 15.08 2.26
CA GLU A 32 -6.52 14.16 3.23
C GLU A 32 -6.28 12.81 2.56
N ALA A 33 -5.45 11.99 3.19
CA ALA A 33 -5.20 10.64 2.73
C ALA A 33 -4.81 9.75 3.90
N SER A 34 -5.23 8.48 3.89
CA SER A 34 -4.80 7.49 4.86
C SER A 34 -3.43 6.90 4.54
N GLY A 35 -2.96 7.10 3.31
CA GLY A 35 -1.64 6.71 2.84
C GLY A 35 -1.36 7.29 1.46
N LEU A 36 -0.14 7.13 1.00
CA LEU A 36 0.27 7.60 -0.32
C LEU A 36 1.51 6.86 -0.80
N PHE A 37 1.45 6.35 -2.03
CA PHE A 37 2.61 5.80 -2.71
C PHE A 37 3.25 6.91 -3.54
N HIS A 38 4.53 7.22 -3.26
CA HIS A 38 5.26 8.29 -3.97
C HIS A 38 6.58 7.74 -4.51
N ASP A 39 6.52 7.22 -5.75
CA ASP A 39 7.67 6.58 -6.38
C ASP A 39 8.88 7.51 -6.55
N PRO A 40 8.73 8.78 -6.98
CA PRO A 40 9.90 9.65 -7.14
C PRO A 40 10.77 9.78 -5.90
N ASN A 41 10.16 9.74 -4.71
CA ASN A 41 10.89 9.79 -3.45
C ASN A 41 11.19 8.41 -2.87
N GLY A 42 10.71 7.33 -3.50
CA GLY A 42 10.93 5.98 -3.02
C GLY A 42 10.26 5.68 -1.69
N VAL A 43 9.11 6.27 -1.42
CA VAL A 43 8.42 6.14 -0.14
C VAL A 43 6.96 5.77 -0.28
N VAL A 44 6.45 5.13 0.77
CA VAL A 44 5.03 4.83 0.95
C VAL A 44 4.64 5.38 2.32
N TYR A 45 3.64 6.23 2.36
CA TYR A 45 3.11 6.75 3.63
C TYR A 45 1.93 5.91 4.06
N VAL A 46 1.89 5.57 5.35
CA VAL A 46 0.73 4.97 6.00
C VAL A 46 0.46 5.75 7.28
N VAL A 47 -0.68 6.39 7.35
CA VAL A 47 -1.02 7.26 8.48
C VAL A 47 -1.36 6.41 9.70
N PRO A 48 -0.64 6.56 10.83
CA PRO A 48 -0.76 5.66 11.98
C PRO A 48 -1.93 5.95 12.90
N GLU A 49 -2.67 7.04 12.69
CA GLU A 49 -3.79 7.45 13.52
C GLU A 49 -5.06 6.62 13.30
N TYR A 50 -5.14 5.93 12.17
CA TYR A 50 -6.26 5.05 11.87
C TYR A 50 -6.13 3.69 12.57
N SER A 51 -7.20 2.92 12.60
CA SER A 51 -7.18 1.59 13.20
C SER A 51 -6.12 0.70 12.53
N THR A 52 -5.65 -0.31 13.28
CA THR A 52 -4.66 -1.25 12.75
C THR A 52 -5.15 -1.92 11.47
N GLN A 53 -6.42 -2.31 11.43
CA GLN A 53 -7.02 -2.91 10.24
C GLN A 53 -6.95 -1.94 9.05
N ARG A 54 -7.32 -0.69 9.26
CA ARG A 54 -7.28 0.31 8.20
C ARG A 54 -5.86 0.57 7.71
N GLN A 55 -4.88 0.57 8.62
CA GLN A 55 -3.47 0.71 8.25
C GLN A 55 -3.02 -0.44 7.34
N LYS A 56 -3.44 -1.67 7.66
CA LYS A 56 -3.09 -2.85 6.85
C LYS A 56 -3.72 -2.76 5.46
N VAL A 57 -5.00 -2.41 5.38
CA VAL A 57 -5.69 -2.24 4.10
C VAL A 57 -5.05 -1.11 3.30
N THR A 58 -4.71 -0.01 3.96
CA THR A 58 -4.02 1.11 3.31
C THR A 58 -2.68 0.70 2.72
N LEU A 59 -1.88 -0.06 3.45
CA LEU A 59 -0.60 -0.54 2.94
C LEU A 59 -0.80 -1.41 1.69
N LEU A 60 -1.79 -2.29 1.69
CA LEU A 60 -2.11 -3.12 0.52
C LEU A 60 -2.56 -2.26 -0.66
N HIS A 61 -3.37 -1.23 -0.41
CA HIS A 61 -3.81 -0.27 -1.42
C HIS A 61 -2.59 0.38 -2.11
N GLU A 62 -1.66 0.89 -1.30
CA GLU A 62 -0.45 1.51 -1.84
C GLU A 62 0.46 0.51 -2.54
N ALA A 63 0.52 -0.74 -2.05
CA ALA A 63 1.27 -1.81 -2.69
C ALA A 63 0.71 -2.11 -4.09
N ILE A 64 -0.61 -2.02 -4.27
CA ILE A 64 -1.24 -2.22 -5.58
C ILE A 64 -0.83 -1.11 -6.55
N HIS A 65 -0.71 0.14 -6.08
CA HIS A 65 -0.15 1.21 -6.91
C HIS A 65 1.27 0.88 -7.36
N ALA A 66 2.08 0.32 -6.46
CA ALA A 66 3.44 -0.10 -6.80
C ALA A 66 3.44 -1.23 -7.83
N ILE A 67 2.54 -2.20 -7.68
CA ILE A 67 2.38 -3.30 -8.64
C ILE A 67 1.99 -2.75 -10.02
N ALA A 68 1.02 -1.84 -10.05
CA ALA A 68 0.56 -1.23 -11.29
C ALA A 68 1.71 -0.50 -12.00
N LEU A 69 2.51 0.25 -11.24
CA LEU A 69 3.67 0.95 -11.79
C LEU A 69 4.68 -0.03 -12.38
N CYS A 70 5.04 -1.08 -11.63
CA CYS A 70 6.07 -2.04 -12.04
C CYS A 70 5.64 -2.90 -13.23
N HIS A 71 4.35 -3.12 -13.41
CA HIS A 71 3.83 -4.00 -14.46
C HIS A 71 3.08 -3.25 -15.56
N GLY A 72 3.14 -1.92 -15.56
CA GLY A 72 2.51 -1.12 -16.61
C GLY A 72 1.00 -1.23 -16.66
N LEU A 73 0.36 -1.41 -15.51
CA LEU A 73 -1.09 -1.50 -15.42
C LEU A 73 -1.70 -0.11 -15.22
N ASP A 74 -2.77 0.17 -15.95
CA ASP A 74 -3.52 1.42 -15.83
C ASP A 74 -4.78 1.16 -14.99
N LEU A 75 -4.62 1.16 -13.68
CA LEU A 75 -5.71 0.92 -12.74
C LEU A 75 -6.34 2.23 -12.27
N LYS A 76 -7.66 2.27 -12.26
CA LYS A 76 -8.41 3.39 -11.69
C LYS A 76 -8.37 3.29 -10.17
N GLU A 77 -8.51 4.42 -9.50
CA GLU A 77 -8.48 4.46 -8.02
C GLU A 77 -9.55 3.53 -7.41
N ILE A 78 -10.74 3.48 -8.00
CA ILE A 78 -11.80 2.58 -7.52
C ILE A 78 -11.40 1.11 -7.64
N GLU A 79 -10.64 0.78 -8.69
CA GLU A 79 -10.15 -0.58 -8.88
C GLU A 79 -9.07 -0.93 -7.85
N VAL A 80 -8.17 0.01 -7.58
CA VAL A 80 -7.13 -0.16 -6.56
C VAL A 80 -7.77 -0.36 -5.19
N GLU A 81 -8.77 0.44 -4.85
CA GLU A 81 -9.48 0.32 -3.59
C GLU A 81 -10.16 -1.04 -3.44
N ALA A 82 -10.87 -1.48 -4.47
CA ALA A 82 -11.54 -2.78 -4.46
C ALA A 82 -10.54 -3.93 -4.32
N LEU A 83 -9.42 -3.87 -5.04
CA LEU A 83 -8.38 -4.89 -4.97
C LEU A 83 -7.71 -4.92 -3.59
N GLY A 84 -7.46 -3.76 -3.00
CA GLY A 84 -6.86 -3.67 -1.67
C GLY A 84 -7.73 -4.32 -0.61
N ASN A 85 -9.02 -4.03 -0.62
CA ASN A 85 -9.99 -4.62 0.30
C ASN A 85 -10.11 -6.13 0.08
N ALA A 86 -10.20 -6.57 -1.17
CA ALA A 86 -10.32 -7.98 -1.51
C ALA A 86 -9.07 -8.77 -1.11
N LEU A 87 -7.88 -8.20 -1.34
CA LEU A 87 -6.63 -8.84 -0.94
C LEU A 87 -6.51 -8.96 0.57
N TYR A 88 -6.92 -7.94 1.31
CA TYR A 88 -6.91 -8.00 2.76
C TYR A 88 -7.78 -9.16 3.24
N ASP A 89 -9.01 -9.27 2.74
CA ASP A 89 -9.92 -10.35 3.08
C ASP A 89 -9.34 -11.71 2.70
N PHE A 90 -8.76 -11.80 1.51
CA PHE A 90 -8.14 -13.05 1.02
C PHE A 90 -7.02 -13.50 1.97
N ILE A 91 -6.13 -12.59 2.33
CA ILE A 91 -5.00 -12.89 3.22
C ILE A 91 -5.50 -13.34 4.60
N MET A 92 -6.47 -12.61 5.14
CA MET A 92 -6.98 -12.89 6.49
C MET A 92 -7.80 -14.18 6.57
N GLN A 93 -8.52 -14.52 5.50
CA GLN A 93 -9.37 -15.70 5.46
C GLN A 93 -8.64 -16.96 5.03
N ASN A 94 -7.45 -16.86 4.47
CA ASN A 94 -6.72 -18.00 3.91
C ASN A 94 -5.27 -18.09 4.40
N PRO A 95 -5.05 -18.18 5.73
CA PRO A 95 -3.69 -18.25 6.26
C PRO A 95 -2.90 -19.45 5.76
N GLU A 96 -3.58 -20.57 5.49
CA GLU A 96 -2.92 -21.78 4.98
C GLU A 96 -2.43 -21.61 3.55
N ILE A 97 -3.21 -20.90 2.71
CA ILE A 97 -2.80 -20.61 1.34
C ILE A 97 -1.59 -19.69 1.36
N ILE A 98 -1.62 -18.65 2.16
CA ILE A 98 -0.51 -17.69 2.27
C ILE A 98 0.75 -18.41 2.78
N SER A 99 0.62 -19.23 3.80
CA SER A 99 1.73 -20.02 4.33
C SER A 99 2.34 -20.93 3.26
N TRP A 100 1.49 -21.62 2.51
CA TRP A 100 1.94 -22.52 1.43
C TRP A 100 2.66 -21.74 0.31
N ILE A 101 2.13 -20.60 -0.11
CA ILE A 101 2.77 -19.75 -1.13
C ILE A 101 4.17 -19.32 -0.69
N ARG A 102 4.37 -19.09 0.61
CA ARG A 102 5.65 -18.65 1.16
C ARG A 102 6.66 -19.77 1.40
N GLU A 103 6.24 -21.00 1.28
CA GLU A 103 7.17 -22.14 1.39
C GLU A 103 8.17 -22.12 0.22
N PRO A 104 9.46 -22.41 0.48
CA PRO A 104 10.48 -22.43 -0.57
C PRO A 104 10.33 -23.60 -1.55
#